data_20bf639cc03dba20ab7ebd5c0744e97e
#
_entry.id   20bf639cc03dba20ab7ebd5c0744e97e
#
_cell.length_a   1.000
_cell.length_b   1.000
_cell.length_c   1.000
_cell.angle_alpha   90.00
_cell.angle_beta   90.00
_cell.angle_gamma   90.00
#
_symmetry.space_group_name_H-M   'P 1'
#
loop_
_entity.id
_entity.type
_entity.pdbx_description
1 polymer ?
#
loop_
_entity_poly.entity_id
_entity_poly.type
_entity_poly.pdbx_seq_one_letter_code
_entity_poly.pdbx_strand_id
1 'polypeptide(L)'
;MGVYYLLFGKLLSEGTLARLGISASLSPAQKDRLSRHFRFYQLLPPKSKALFEYRVAKFIRMKEFVPRNMTHVTEEMQVLIAASAIQLTFGYPKVFLSYSRYVIVFPDQFFSNAGQRYPKGEVNPKAKAIVLSWKHLVEGYSKSDGVNLGLHEMAHALQLENIVMNDEYDFLD
;
A
#
# COMPACT_ATOMS: atom_id res chain seq x y z
N MET A 1 -21.03 -0.63 -21.05
CA MET A 1 -20.10 0.27 -20.33
C MET A 1 -18.65 -0.22 -20.26
N GLY A 2 -18.34 -1.44 -20.72
CA GLY A 2 -16.97 -2.02 -20.66
C GLY A 2 -15.99 -1.61 -21.76
N VAL A 3 -16.45 -1.04 -22.87
CA VAL A 3 -15.59 -0.74 -24.05
C VAL A 3 -14.79 0.56 -23.87
N TYR A 4 -15.28 1.50 -23.04
CA TYR A 4 -14.59 2.78 -22.76
C TYR A 4 -13.31 2.62 -21.93
N TYR A 5 -13.27 1.64 -21.03
CA TYR A 5 -12.06 1.38 -20.21
C TYR A 5 -10.92 0.74 -20.98
N LEU A 6 -11.21 -0.04 -22.02
CA LEU A 6 -10.18 -0.70 -22.86
C LEU A 6 -9.51 0.27 -23.84
N LEU A 7 -10.21 1.30 -24.29
CA LEU A 7 -9.67 2.29 -25.25
C LEU A 7 -8.85 3.38 -24.56
N PHE A 8 -9.25 3.86 -23.39
CA PHE A 8 -8.49 4.88 -22.65
C PHE A 8 -7.25 4.31 -21.92
N GLY A 9 -7.27 3.04 -21.51
CA GLY A 9 -6.11 2.39 -20.90
C GLY A 9 -4.94 2.09 -21.84
N LYS A 10 -5.20 2.06 -23.16
CA LYS A 10 -4.16 1.86 -24.20
C LYS A 10 -3.64 3.15 -24.82
N LEU A 11 -4.32 4.28 -24.66
CA LEU A 11 -4.02 5.51 -25.39
C LEU A 11 -2.97 6.44 -24.74
N LEU A 12 -2.70 6.26 -23.46
CA LEU A 12 -1.67 7.06 -22.79
C LEU A 12 -0.65 6.11 -22.17
N SER A 13 0.49 5.93 -22.83
CA SER A 13 1.63 5.28 -22.20
C SER A 13 2.01 6.02 -20.91
N GLU A 14 2.55 5.31 -19.90
CA GLU A 14 2.97 5.91 -18.63
C GLU A 14 3.88 7.14 -18.85
N GLY A 15 4.67 7.15 -19.92
CA GLY A 15 5.47 8.30 -20.34
C GLY A 15 4.67 9.52 -20.81
N THR A 16 3.47 9.31 -21.34
CA THR A 16 2.58 10.39 -21.80
C THR A 16 1.85 11.02 -20.61
N LEU A 17 1.43 10.21 -19.63
CA LEU A 17 0.84 10.70 -18.37
C LEU A 17 1.86 11.52 -17.56
N ALA A 18 3.12 11.08 -17.54
CA ALA A 18 4.22 11.81 -16.92
C ALA A 18 4.45 13.19 -17.56
N ARG A 19 4.38 13.29 -18.89
CA ARG A 19 4.49 14.55 -19.63
C ARG A 19 3.34 15.52 -19.38
N LEU A 20 2.16 15.02 -19.07
CA LEU A 20 0.97 15.82 -18.77
C LEU A 20 0.86 16.22 -17.28
N GLY A 21 1.87 15.91 -16.44
CA GLY A 21 1.82 16.18 -15.00
C GLY A 21 0.79 15.35 -14.23
N ILE A 22 0.17 14.35 -14.87
CA ILE A 22 -0.86 13.45 -14.30
C ILE A 22 -0.19 12.22 -13.68
N SER A 23 1.12 12.08 -13.84
CA SER A 23 1.89 10.95 -13.32
C SER A 23 2.01 11.04 -11.81
N ALA A 24 1.61 9.98 -11.13
CA ALA A 24 1.96 9.78 -9.74
C ALA A 24 3.48 9.56 -9.65
N SER A 25 4.21 10.50 -9.08
CA SER A 25 5.65 10.39 -8.88
C SER A 25 6.01 10.63 -7.42
N LEU A 26 7.01 9.91 -6.93
CA LEU A 26 7.59 10.16 -5.62
C LEU A 26 8.56 11.35 -5.70
N SER A 27 8.59 12.15 -4.64
CA SER A 27 9.61 13.19 -4.47
C SER A 27 10.99 12.56 -4.27
N PRO A 28 12.09 13.32 -4.48
CA PRO A 28 13.45 12.84 -4.19
C PRO A 28 13.60 12.36 -2.73
N ALA A 29 12.98 13.06 -1.78
CA ALA A 29 13.00 12.68 -0.36
C ALA A 29 12.28 11.35 -0.10
N GLN A 30 11.14 11.10 -0.76
CA GLN A 30 10.41 9.83 -0.66
C GLN A 30 11.20 8.65 -1.25
N LYS A 31 11.88 8.87 -2.37
CA LYS A 31 12.76 7.85 -2.98
C LYS A 31 13.98 7.54 -2.09
N ASP A 32 14.57 8.56 -1.48
CA ASP A 32 15.66 8.40 -0.53
C ASP A 32 15.24 7.53 0.68
N ARG A 33 14.04 7.73 1.22
CA ARG A 33 13.49 6.88 2.29
C ARG A 33 13.38 5.42 1.88
N LEU A 34 12.86 5.13 0.67
CA LEU A 34 12.82 3.77 0.13
C LEU A 34 14.23 3.19 -0.02
N SER A 35 15.18 3.98 -0.49
CA SER A 35 16.57 3.54 -0.68
C SER A 35 17.26 3.21 0.64
N ARG A 36 16.93 3.89 1.72
CA ARG A 36 17.53 3.65 3.05
C ARG A 36 16.86 2.54 3.82
N HIS A 37 15.56 2.43 3.75
CA HIS A 37 14.79 1.63 4.71
C HIS A 37 14.07 0.43 4.09
N PHE A 38 14.02 0.31 2.76
CA PHE A 38 13.22 -0.70 2.10
C PHE A 38 14.04 -1.66 1.25
N ARG A 39 14.48 -2.78 1.86
CA ARG A 39 15.39 -3.75 1.23
C ARG A 39 14.86 -4.27 -0.12
N PHE A 40 13.55 -4.55 -0.23
CA PHE A 40 12.96 -5.00 -1.49
C PHE A 40 13.24 -4.01 -2.62
N TYR A 41 13.00 -2.71 -2.37
CA TYR A 41 13.27 -1.67 -3.36
C TYR A 41 14.76 -1.57 -3.75
N GLN A 42 15.66 -1.72 -2.76
CA GLN A 42 17.12 -1.68 -3.02
C GLN A 42 17.55 -2.73 -4.04
N LEU A 43 16.93 -3.92 -3.99
CA LEU A 43 17.26 -5.07 -4.83
C LEU A 43 16.62 -5.03 -6.23
N LEU A 44 15.68 -4.13 -6.48
CA LEU A 44 15.00 -4.05 -7.77
C LEU A 44 15.92 -3.53 -8.87
N PRO A 45 15.85 -4.08 -10.09
CA PRO A 45 16.47 -3.49 -11.28
C PRO A 45 15.90 -2.08 -11.59
N PRO A 46 16.63 -1.21 -12.31
CA PRO A 46 16.20 0.17 -12.58
C PRO A 46 14.79 0.32 -13.16
N LYS A 47 14.41 -0.53 -14.13
CA LYS A 47 13.06 -0.53 -14.72
C LYS A 47 11.98 -0.88 -13.70
N SER A 48 12.25 -1.87 -12.85
CA SER A 48 11.33 -2.29 -11.80
C SER A 48 11.24 -1.26 -10.68
N LYS A 49 12.34 -0.53 -10.37
CA LYS A 49 12.31 0.59 -9.43
C LYS A 49 11.36 1.68 -9.89
N ALA A 50 11.43 2.10 -11.16
CA ALA A 50 10.54 3.13 -11.70
C ALA A 50 9.05 2.70 -11.61
N LEU A 51 8.75 1.43 -11.92
CA LEU A 51 7.40 0.89 -11.77
C LEU A 51 6.96 0.84 -10.30
N PHE A 52 7.84 0.43 -9.40
CA PHE A 52 7.57 0.39 -7.97
C PHE A 52 7.26 1.79 -7.42
N GLU A 53 8.09 2.77 -7.74
CA GLU A 53 7.90 4.17 -7.35
C GLU A 53 6.56 4.73 -7.83
N TYR A 54 6.22 4.49 -9.10
CA TYR A 54 4.93 4.88 -9.67
C TYR A 54 3.76 4.27 -8.89
N ARG A 55 3.82 2.97 -8.61
CA ARG A 55 2.76 2.27 -7.88
C ARG A 55 2.65 2.74 -6.43
N VAL A 56 3.76 2.97 -5.74
CA VAL A 56 3.77 3.54 -4.38
C VAL A 56 3.12 4.92 -4.37
N ALA A 57 3.51 5.80 -5.30
CA ALA A 57 2.91 7.12 -5.41
C ALA A 57 1.40 7.06 -5.73
N LYS A 58 0.99 6.14 -6.60
CA LYS A 58 -0.42 5.89 -6.92
C LYS A 58 -1.19 5.39 -5.70
N PHE A 59 -0.64 4.44 -4.95
CA PHE A 59 -1.26 3.95 -3.72
C PHE A 59 -1.48 5.08 -2.71
N ILE A 60 -0.47 5.91 -2.46
CA ILE A 60 -0.59 7.07 -1.55
C ILE A 60 -1.73 7.99 -1.97
N ARG A 61 -1.89 8.27 -3.25
CA ARG A 61 -2.97 9.12 -3.78
C ARG A 61 -4.36 8.48 -3.67
N MET A 62 -4.44 7.17 -3.76
CA MET A 62 -5.71 6.43 -3.70
C MET A 62 -6.23 6.24 -2.28
N LYS A 63 -5.36 6.35 -1.26
CA LYS A 63 -5.69 6.07 0.13
C LYS A 63 -5.86 7.35 0.94
N GLU A 64 -6.78 7.30 1.87
CA GLU A 64 -6.96 8.31 2.90
C GLU A 64 -6.24 7.86 4.17
N PHE A 65 -5.15 8.54 4.51
CA PHE A 65 -4.36 8.24 5.70
C PHE A 65 -4.92 8.98 6.91
N VAL A 66 -5.37 8.22 7.90
CA VAL A 66 -6.06 8.75 9.08
C VAL A 66 -5.21 8.55 10.33
N PRO A 67 -4.72 9.61 10.99
CA PRO A 67 -3.99 9.49 12.24
C PRO A 67 -4.93 9.15 13.39
N ARG A 68 -4.45 8.33 14.32
CA ARG A 68 -5.08 8.06 15.62
C ARG A 68 -4.04 8.16 16.73
N ASN A 69 -4.35 8.91 17.75
CA ASN A 69 -3.45 9.19 18.88
C ASN A 69 -2.10 9.82 18.45
N MET A 70 -2.12 10.55 17.34
CA MET A 70 -1.03 11.36 16.80
C MET A 70 -1.60 12.52 16.00
N THR A 71 -0.81 13.57 15.76
CA THR A 71 -1.27 14.80 15.10
C THR A 71 -1.49 14.60 13.59
N HIS A 72 -0.62 13.83 12.93
CA HIS A 72 -0.69 13.57 11.49
C HIS A 72 0.09 12.30 11.12
N VAL A 73 -0.24 11.72 9.97
CA VAL A 73 0.55 10.65 9.35
C VAL A 73 1.63 11.28 8.49
N THR A 74 2.90 11.05 8.84
CA THR A 74 4.03 11.67 8.13
C THR A 74 4.21 11.09 6.73
N GLU A 75 4.95 11.81 5.86
CA GLU A 75 5.31 11.30 4.52
C GLU A 75 6.08 9.98 4.60
N GLU A 76 6.94 9.81 5.60
CA GLU A 76 7.68 8.57 5.81
C GLU A 76 6.74 7.40 6.10
N MET A 77 5.77 7.59 6.99
CA MET A 77 4.74 6.59 7.28
C MET A 77 3.98 6.20 6.01
N GLN A 78 3.52 7.20 5.24
CA GLN A 78 2.78 6.96 4.01
C GLN A 78 3.61 6.15 2.99
N VAL A 79 4.87 6.51 2.78
CA VAL A 79 5.76 5.85 1.83
C VAL A 79 6.04 4.41 2.24
N LEU A 80 6.38 4.13 3.50
CA LEU A 80 6.73 2.78 3.95
C LEU A 80 5.51 1.87 4.02
N ILE A 81 4.35 2.39 4.41
CA ILE A 81 3.08 1.64 4.37
C ILE A 81 2.70 1.29 2.92
N ALA A 82 2.75 2.28 2.02
CA ALA A 82 2.47 2.06 0.61
C ALA A 82 3.47 1.08 -0.03
N ALA A 83 4.75 1.17 0.34
CA ALA A 83 5.78 0.26 -0.13
C ALA A 83 5.50 -1.19 0.28
N SER A 84 4.98 -1.43 1.49
CA SER A 84 4.57 -2.76 1.95
C SER A 84 3.45 -3.33 1.08
N ALA A 85 2.42 -2.53 0.79
CA ALA A 85 1.31 -2.93 -0.05
C ALA A 85 1.77 -3.27 -1.48
N ILE A 86 2.64 -2.41 -2.05
CA ILE A 86 3.14 -2.61 -3.41
C ILE A 86 4.16 -3.75 -3.47
N GLN A 87 4.97 -4.00 -2.45
CA GLN A 87 5.83 -5.19 -2.41
C GLN A 87 5.01 -6.47 -2.53
N LEU A 88 3.95 -6.59 -1.74
CA LEU A 88 3.08 -7.77 -1.76
C LEU A 88 2.39 -7.96 -3.12
N THR A 89 1.91 -6.86 -3.71
CA THR A 89 1.12 -6.89 -4.94
C THR A 89 1.95 -6.65 -6.21
N PHE A 90 3.28 -6.64 -6.12
CA PHE A 90 4.16 -6.22 -7.22
C PHE A 90 4.03 -7.11 -8.46
N GLY A 91 3.79 -8.40 -8.27
CA GLY A 91 3.54 -9.36 -9.35
C GLY A 91 2.18 -9.20 -10.04
N TYR A 92 1.23 -8.50 -9.42
CA TYR A 92 -0.13 -8.31 -9.93
C TYR A 92 -0.27 -6.92 -10.57
N PRO A 93 -0.54 -6.82 -11.88
CA PRO A 93 -0.45 -5.54 -12.59
C PRO A 93 -1.49 -4.49 -12.17
N LYS A 94 -2.63 -4.90 -11.62
CA LYS A 94 -3.76 -4.01 -11.33
C LYS A 94 -4.25 -4.01 -9.89
N VAL A 95 -3.56 -4.70 -8.97
CA VAL A 95 -4.01 -4.82 -7.58
C VAL A 95 -3.45 -3.70 -6.73
N PHE A 96 -4.33 -2.88 -6.15
CA PHE A 96 -4.00 -1.71 -5.32
C PHE A 96 -4.74 -1.70 -3.98
N LEU A 97 -5.30 -2.84 -3.54
CA LEU A 97 -6.12 -2.97 -2.34
C LEU A 97 -7.26 -1.93 -2.32
N SER A 98 -7.96 -1.82 -3.44
CA SER A 98 -8.94 -0.75 -3.71
C SER A 98 -10.15 -0.79 -2.77
N TYR A 99 -10.51 -1.96 -2.27
CA TYR A 99 -11.59 -2.11 -1.30
C TYR A 99 -11.31 -1.37 0.01
N SER A 100 -10.06 -1.40 0.48
CA SER A 100 -9.64 -0.69 1.69
C SER A 100 -9.30 0.76 1.35
N ARG A 101 -10.27 1.65 1.53
CA ARG A 101 -10.12 3.09 1.26
C ARG A 101 -9.21 3.78 2.27
N TYR A 102 -9.34 3.43 3.56
CA TYR A 102 -8.66 4.09 4.65
C TYR A 102 -7.44 3.31 5.12
N VAL A 103 -6.39 4.04 5.47
CA VAL A 103 -5.22 3.54 6.20
C VAL A 103 -5.15 4.28 7.52
N ILE A 104 -5.56 3.62 8.59
CA ILE A 104 -5.60 4.18 9.93
C ILE A 104 -4.29 3.85 10.64
N VAL A 105 -3.57 4.87 11.12
CA VAL A 105 -2.24 4.70 11.71
C VAL A 105 -2.25 5.13 13.17
N PHE A 106 -1.86 4.19 14.04
CA PHE A 106 -1.60 4.44 15.46
C PHE A 106 -0.09 4.49 15.71
N PRO A 107 0.40 5.26 16.70
CA PRO A 107 1.82 5.28 17.07
C PRO A 107 2.30 3.94 17.64
N ASP A 108 1.46 3.28 18.45
CA ASP A 108 1.71 1.99 19.10
C ASP A 108 0.46 1.09 19.01
N GLN A 109 0.37 0.05 19.82
CA GLN A 109 -0.79 -0.84 19.91
C GLN A 109 -2.08 -0.04 20.18
N PHE A 110 -3.20 -0.56 19.70
CA PHE A 110 -4.51 0.06 19.89
C PHE A 110 -5.52 -0.99 20.37
N PHE A 111 -6.56 -0.54 21.06
CA PHE A 111 -7.66 -1.42 21.43
C PHE A 111 -8.62 -1.61 20.25
N SER A 112 -8.83 -2.86 19.85
CA SER A 112 -9.81 -3.22 18.82
C SER A 112 -11.14 -3.61 19.47
N ASN A 113 -12.18 -2.81 19.19
CA ASN A 113 -13.53 -3.14 19.64
C ASN A 113 -14.08 -4.41 18.99
N ALA A 114 -13.67 -4.69 17.75
CA ALA A 114 -14.12 -5.87 17.03
C ALA A 114 -13.53 -7.17 17.61
N GLY A 115 -12.23 -7.14 17.94
CA GLY A 115 -11.52 -8.32 18.48
C GLY A 115 -11.41 -8.35 20.00
N GLN A 116 -11.85 -7.30 20.72
CA GLN A 116 -11.70 -7.17 22.18
C GLN A 116 -10.27 -7.45 22.66
N ARG A 117 -9.28 -6.97 21.89
CA ARG A 117 -7.84 -7.20 22.13
C ARG A 117 -7.01 -6.01 21.70
N TYR A 118 -5.72 -6.06 21.99
CA TYR A 118 -4.72 -5.06 21.55
C TYR A 118 -3.89 -5.61 20.38
N PRO A 119 -4.37 -5.54 19.14
CA PRO A 119 -3.61 -5.99 17.97
C PRO A 119 -2.54 -4.97 17.61
N LYS A 120 -1.55 -5.43 16.84
CA LYS A 120 -0.54 -4.58 16.20
C LYS A 120 -1.02 -4.05 14.85
N GLY A 121 -1.95 -4.75 14.22
CA GLY A 121 -2.63 -4.41 12.99
C GLY A 121 -3.98 -5.12 12.88
N GLU A 122 -4.83 -4.65 11.99
CA GLU A 122 -6.16 -5.20 11.74
C GLU A 122 -6.69 -4.73 10.39
N VAL A 123 -7.34 -5.61 9.64
CA VAL A 123 -8.17 -5.23 8.50
C VAL A 123 -9.62 -5.19 8.94
N ASN A 124 -10.26 -4.04 8.79
CA ASN A 124 -11.65 -3.82 9.17
C ASN A 124 -12.55 -3.68 7.92
N PRO A 125 -13.29 -4.74 7.53
CA PRO A 125 -14.13 -4.73 6.34
C PRO A 125 -15.25 -3.69 6.40
N LYS A 126 -15.87 -3.52 7.58
CA LYS A 126 -16.99 -2.58 7.76
C LYS A 126 -16.55 -1.13 7.58
N ALA A 127 -15.37 -0.80 8.08
CA ALA A 127 -14.78 0.53 7.94
C ALA A 127 -14.03 0.70 6.60
N LYS A 128 -13.87 -0.35 5.80
CA LYS A 128 -13.01 -0.38 4.60
C LYS A 128 -11.61 0.15 4.91
N ALA A 129 -11.03 -0.31 6.01
CA ALA A 129 -9.80 0.23 6.58
C ALA A 129 -8.76 -0.85 6.84
N ILE A 130 -7.51 -0.51 6.57
CA ILE A 130 -6.32 -1.18 7.08
C ILE A 130 -5.85 -0.38 8.28
N VAL A 131 -5.72 -1.00 9.44
CA VAL A 131 -5.32 -0.35 10.70
C VAL A 131 -3.93 -0.88 11.07
N LEU A 132 -2.99 0.02 11.36
CA LEU A 132 -1.59 -0.32 11.59
C LEU A 132 -1.01 0.41 12.81
N SER A 133 -0.19 -0.30 13.58
CA SER A 133 0.74 0.30 14.54
C SER A 133 2.03 0.67 13.83
N TRP A 134 2.38 1.95 13.85
CA TRP A 134 3.62 2.44 13.24
C TRP A 134 4.87 1.81 13.84
N LYS A 135 4.93 1.76 15.17
CA LYS A 135 6.05 1.14 15.92
C LYS A 135 6.32 -0.29 15.44
N HIS A 136 5.29 -1.12 15.39
CA HIS A 136 5.45 -2.52 15.02
C HIS A 136 5.70 -2.72 13.51
N LEU A 137 5.23 -1.78 12.67
CA LEU A 137 5.59 -1.77 11.26
C LEU A 137 7.08 -1.53 11.08
N VAL A 138 7.66 -0.53 11.76
CA VAL A 138 9.11 -0.23 11.72
C VAL A 138 9.93 -1.39 12.29
N GLU A 139 9.50 -1.98 13.40
CA GLU A 139 10.14 -3.16 13.99
C GLU A 139 10.22 -4.33 13.00
N GLY A 140 9.15 -4.56 12.22
CA GLY A 140 9.11 -5.62 11.21
C GLY A 140 10.09 -5.43 10.04
N TYR A 141 10.57 -4.20 9.80
CA TYR A 141 11.62 -3.94 8.80
C TYR A 141 13.03 -3.98 9.38
N SER A 142 13.18 -3.78 10.69
CA SER A 142 14.49 -3.75 11.36
C SER A 142 14.97 -5.13 11.82
N LYS A 143 14.05 -6.08 11.99
CA LYS A 143 14.34 -7.44 12.46
C LYS A 143 14.29 -8.44 11.29
N SER A 144 15.27 -9.35 11.24
CA SER A 144 15.31 -10.46 10.27
C SER A 144 14.65 -11.75 10.82
N ASP A 145 13.60 -11.62 11.64
CA ASP A 145 12.90 -12.75 12.24
C ASP A 145 11.76 -13.32 11.36
N GLY A 146 11.61 -12.79 10.15
CA GLY A 146 10.56 -13.21 9.21
C GLY A 146 9.17 -12.63 9.52
N VAL A 147 9.02 -11.87 10.61
CA VAL A 147 7.73 -11.25 10.99
C VAL A 147 7.69 -9.80 10.50
N ASN A 148 6.96 -9.57 9.42
CA ASN A 148 6.73 -8.22 8.89
C ASN A 148 5.26 -7.86 8.98
N LEU A 149 4.93 -7.02 9.97
CA LEU A 149 3.54 -6.59 10.21
C LEU A 149 2.93 -5.91 8.97
N GLY A 150 3.70 -5.06 8.29
CA GLY A 150 3.21 -4.38 7.10
C GLY A 150 2.75 -5.36 6.02
N LEU A 151 3.57 -6.36 5.71
CA LEU A 151 3.21 -7.40 4.74
C LEU A 151 2.06 -8.26 5.23
N HIS A 152 2.01 -8.58 6.53
CA HIS A 152 0.95 -9.39 7.14
C HIS A 152 -0.42 -8.73 6.97
N GLU A 153 -0.57 -7.47 7.35
CA GLU A 153 -1.84 -6.76 7.23
C GLU A 153 -2.23 -6.48 5.77
N MET A 154 -1.24 -6.23 4.90
CA MET A 154 -1.50 -6.11 3.47
C MET A 154 -1.94 -7.43 2.84
N ALA A 155 -1.46 -8.57 3.33
CA ALA A 155 -1.94 -9.89 2.89
C ALA A 155 -3.39 -10.14 3.29
N HIS A 156 -3.79 -9.76 4.51
CA HIS A 156 -5.20 -9.81 4.90
C HIS A 156 -6.08 -8.87 4.06
N ALA A 157 -5.59 -7.67 3.74
CA ALA A 157 -6.31 -6.74 2.88
C ALA A 157 -6.43 -7.27 1.43
N LEU A 158 -5.41 -7.95 0.92
CA LEU A 158 -5.43 -8.60 -0.39
C LEU A 158 -6.44 -9.77 -0.42
N GLN A 159 -6.43 -10.60 0.61
CA GLN A 159 -7.40 -11.69 0.75
C GLN A 159 -8.84 -11.17 0.82
N LEU A 160 -9.08 -10.09 1.58
CA LEU A 160 -10.39 -9.47 1.66
C LEU A 160 -10.82 -8.89 0.30
N GLU A 161 -9.91 -8.20 -0.41
CA GLU A 161 -10.20 -7.67 -1.75
C GLU A 161 -10.56 -8.79 -2.71
N ASN A 162 -9.83 -9.91 -2.69
CA ASN A 162 -10.13 -11.08 -3.50
C ASN A 162 -11.54 -11.64 -3.20
N ILE A 163 -11.89 -11.84 -1.93
CA ILE A 163 -13.20 -12.34 -1.52
C ILE A 163 -14.34 -11.40 -1.98
N VAL A 164 -14.15 -10.08 -1.87
CA VAL A 164 -15.20 -9.10 -2.15
C VAL A 164 -15.36 -8.82 -3.65
N MET A 165 -14.26 -8.91 -4.41
CA MET A 165 -14.22 -8.61 -5.85
C MET A 165 -14.42 -9.85 -6.71
N ASN A 166 -14.64 -11.01 -6.11
CA ASN A 166 -14.58 -12.35 -6.74
C ASN A 166 -15.76 -12.69 -7.66
N ASP A 167 -16.70 -11.78 -7.91
CA ASP A 167 -17.74 -12.01 -8.93
C ASP A 167 -17.20 -11.92 -10.37
N GLU A 168 -15.98 -11.43 -10.58
CA GLU A 168 -15.38 -11.26 -11.92
C GLU A 168 -13.91 -11.72 -12.06
N TYR A 169 -13.12 -11.88 -10.95
CA TYR A 169 -11.67 -12.12 -11.04
C TYR A 169 -11.11 -12.77 -9.78
N ASP A 170 -10.90 -14.07 -9.78
CA ASP A 170 -10.05 -14.72 -8.80
C ASP A 170 -8.58 -14.57 -9.22
N PHE A 171 -7.83 -13.66 -8.56
CA PHE A 171 -6.43 -13.41 -8.86
C PHE A 171 -5.47 -14.14 -7.93
N LEU A 172 -6.01 -15.02 -7.05
CA LEU A 172 -5.24 -15.86 -6.14
C LEU A 172 -5.27 -17.34 -6.53
N ASP A 173 -6.05 -17.74 -7.56
CA ASP A 173 -6.05 -19.09 -8.14
C ASP A 173 -4.99 -19.27 -9.22
#